data_53530ff79544263de3cc37259b78ccbe
#
_entry.id   53530ff79544263de3cc37259b78ccbe
#
_cell.length_a   1.000
_cell.length_b   1.000
_cell.length_c   1.000
_cell.angle_alpha   90.00
_cell.angle_beta   90.00
_cell.angle_gamma   90.00
#
_symmetry.space_group_name_H-M   'P 1'
#
loop_
_entity.id
_entity.type
_entity.pdbx_description
1 polymer ?
#
loop_
_entity_poly.entity_id
_entity_poly.type
_entity_poly.pdbx_seq_one_letter_code
_entity_poly.pdbx_strand_id
1 'polypeptide(L)'
;CIYLNPIFEAHSNHRYDTADYTKVDPLLGTKEDFKRLCKEANKRGMHIMLDGVFNHTGSDSIYFNRKGRYQTLGAYQSQESPYYDWYQFYQWPEQYACWWNFETLPNVNETNETYNAYINGTDGVIQTWLKAGADGWRLDVADELPDLFLDDITKAAKQVKPTSMILGEVWEDASNKMAYGQRRRYLLGKQLDSVMNYPFREAIIGFLTGKNPAEMMELIMTVLEHYPPGAIHLLMNHIGTHDTERILTVLG
;
A
#
# COMPACT_ATOMS: atom_id res chain seq x y z
N CYS A 1 7.25 12.47 -9.29
CA CYS A 1 6.45 12.07 -8.13
C CYS A 1 7.37 11.78 -6.95
N ILE A 2 6.95 12.15 -5.75
CA ILE A 2 7.59 11.75 -4.50
C ILE A 2 6.66 10.73 -3.84
N TYR A 3 7.13 9.49 -3.71
CA TYR A 3 6.47 8.46 -2.93
C TYR A 3 7.00 8.52 -1.49
N LEU A 4 6.09 8.60 -0.54
CA LEU A 4 6.38 8.58 0.88
C LEU A 4 6.06 7.20 1.45
N ASN A 5 7.01 6.58 2.14
CA ASN A 5 6.72 5.43 3.01
C ASN A 5 5.65 5.83 4.04
N PRO A 6 5.05 4.88 4.78
CA PRO A 6 3.93 5.18 5.68
C PRO A 6 4.19 6.38 6.58
N ILE A 7 3.25 7.33 6.59
CA ILE A 7 3.34 8.56 7.38
C ILE A 7 2.39 8.59 8.57
N PHE A 8 1.53 7.59 8.69
CA PHE A 8 0.51 7.56 9.75
C PHE A 8 1.12 7.21 11.10
N GLU A 9 0.41 7.61 12.17
CA GLU A 9 0.78 7.23 13.54
C GLU A 9 1.01 5.72 13.63
N ALA A 10 2.14 5.32 14.20
CA ALA A 10 2.56 3.93 14.33
C ALA A 10 3.48 3.76 15.54
N HIS A 11 3.83 2.52 15.89
CA HIS A 11 4.69 2.22 17.03
C HIS A 11 6.06 1.67 16.66
N SER A 12 6.32 1.49 15.35
CA SER A 12 7.62 1.12 14.80
C SER A 12 8.24 2.26 14.00
N ASN A 13 9.54 2.18 13.75
CA ASN A 13 10.24 3.15 12.91
C ASN A 13 9.91 3.04 11.43
N HIS A 14 9.48 1.86 10.95
CA HIS A 14 9.05 1.63 9.55
C HIS A 14 7.61 2.07 9.28
N ARG A 15 6.74 2.15 10.29
CA ARG A 15 5.33 2.58 10.26
C ARG A 15 4.38 1.74 9.42
N TYR A 16 4.78 0.54 9.01
CA TYR A 16 3.85 -0.42 8.38
C TYR A 16 2.88 -1.04 9.39
N ASP A 17 3.08 -0.85 10.68
CA ASP A 17 2.17 -1.17 11.78
C ASP A 17 1.23 0.01 12.09
N THR A 18 0.48 0.48 11.11
CA THR A 18 -0.40 1.65 11.24
C THR A 18 -1.25 1.57 12.51
N ALA A 19 -1.17 2.60 13.34
CA ALA A 19 -1.92 2.72 14.58
C ALA A 19 -3.17 3.60 14.45
N ASP A 20 -3.11 4.66 13.64
CA ASP A 20 -4.24 5.56 13.39
C ASP A 20 -4.13 6.20 12.01
N TYR A 21 -4.99 5.79 11.07
CA TYR A 21 -5.01 6.34 9.69
C TYR A 21 -5.44 7.81 9.62
N THR A 22 -5.97 8.37 10.70
CA THR A 22 -6.47 9.76 10.71
C THR A 22 -5.38 10.78 11.03
N LYS A 23 -4.23 10.32 11.55
CA LYS A 23 -3.14 11.16 12.04
C LYS A 23 -1.83 10.91 11.30
N VAL A 24 -1.07 11.97 11.10
CA VAL A 24 0.35 11.89 10.79
C VAL A 24 1.11 11.50 12.05
N ASP A 25 2.13 10.66 11.92
CA ASP A 25 3.02 10.31 13.03
C ASP A 25 3.66 11.59 13.62
N PRO A 26 3.58 11.81 14.94
CA PRO A 26 4.12 13.02 15.56
C PRO A 26 5.59 13.30 15.29
N LEU A 27 6.40 12.26 14.99
CA LEU A 27 7.80 12.41 14.61
C LEU A 27 7.98 13.01 13.21
N LEU A 28 6.94 12.94 12.35
CA LEU A 28 6.97 13.49 10.99
C LEU A 28 6.26 14.85 10.90
N GLY A 29 5.46 15.20 11.90
CA GLY A 29 4.74 16.46 11.94
C GLY A 29 3.22 16.30 12.10
N THR A 30 2.47 17.21 11.49
CA THR A 30 1.01 17.30 11.60
C THR A 30 0.32 17.14 10.24
N LYS A 31 -0.98 16.98 10.23
CA LYS A 31 -1.77 16.98 8.99
C LYS A 31 -1.65 18.31 8.23
N GLU A 32 -1.48 19.41 8.93
CA GLU A 32 -1.24 20.75 8.36
C GLU A 32 0.14 20.83 7.70
N ASP A 33 1.15 20.20 8.28
CA ASP A 33 2.48 20.09 7.65
C ASP A 33 2.43 19.26 6.38
N PHE A 34 1.66 18.16 6.38
CA PHE A 34 1.41 17.37 5.18
C PHE A 34 0.72 18.19 4.07
N LYS A 35 -0.34 18.93 4.41
CA LYS A 35 -1.02 19.82 3.45
C LYS A 35 -0.05 20.86 2.87
N ARG A 36 0.80 21.44 3.73
CA ARG A 36 1.83 22.39 3.30
C ARG A 36 2.85 21.74 2.37
N LEU A 37 3.31 20.52 2.68
CA LEU A 37 4.19 19.74 1.81
C LEU A 37 3.57 19.54 0.42
N CYS A 38 2.35 19.04 0.35
CA CYS A 38 1.63 18.83 -0.91
C CYS A 38 1.52 20.12 -1.71
N LYS A 39 1.11 21.22 -1.07
CA LYS A 39 1.00 22.55 -1.71
C LYS A 39 2.34 23.01 -2.28
N GLU A 40 3.43 22.87 -1.53
CA GLU A 40 4.75 23.31 -1.97
C GLU A 40 5.35 22.40 -3.05
N ALA A 41 5.06 21.10 -3.00
CA ALA A 41 5.43 20.15 -4.05
C ALA A 41 4.71 20.49 -5.37
N ASN A 42 3.38 20.67 -5.32
CA ASN A 42 2.57 21.00 -6.49
C ASN A 42 3.00 22.30 -7.17
N LYS A 43 3.39 23.34 -6.42
CA LYS A 43 3.96 24.57 -7.00
C LYS A 43 5.22 24.33 -7.84
N ARG A 44 5.91 23.23 -7.60
CA ARG A 44 7.17 22.83 -8.28
C ARG A 44 6.93 21.75 -9.33
N GLY A 45 5.66 21.45 -9.66
CA GLY A 45 5.31 20.38 -10.59
C GLY A 45 5.58 18.98 -10.05
N MET A 46 5.69 18.83 -8.72
CA MET A 46 5.90 17.52 -8.07
C MET A 46 4.59 17.03 -7.45
N HIS A 47 4.35 15.73 -7.56
CA HIS A 47 3.20 15.03 -6.99
C HIS A 47 3.60 14.23 -5.76
N ILE A 48 2.70 14.11 -4.80
CA ILE A 48 2.91 13.35 -3.55
C ILE A 48 2.02 12.12 -3.56
N MET A 49 2.66 10.95 -3.42
CA MET A 49 1.99 9.65 -3.30
C MET A 49 2.19 9.10 -1.89
N LEU A 50 1.11 8.65 -1.28
CA LEU A 50 1.11 8.03 0.04
C LEU A 50 1.19 6.51 -0.04
N ASP A 51 1.67 5.87 1.01
CA ASP A 51 1.61 4.43 1.19
C ASP A 51 0.31 4.03 1.87
N GLY A 52 -0.42 3.12 1.25
CA GLY A 52 -1.67 2.56 1.74
C GLY A 52 -1.46 1.14 2.27
N VAL A 53 -1.23 1.03 3.57
CA VAL A 53 -1.10 -0.25 4.27
C VAL A 53 -2.48 -0.68 4.75
N PHE A 54 -3.22 -1.44 3.93
CA PHE A 54 -4.63 -1.77 4.21
C PHE A 54 -4.89 -3.26 4.43
N ASN A 55 -3.89 -4.11 4.28
CA ASN A 55 -3.97 -5.55 4.53
C ASN A 55 -3.91 -5.89 6.04
N HIS A 56 -3.30 -5.04 6.84
CA HIS A 56 -3.11 -5.23 8.27
C HIS A 56 -3.03 -3.89 9.00
N THR A 57 -3.14 -3.93 10.32
CA THR A 57 -2.85 -2.77 11.19
C THR A 57 -1.77 -3.14 12.20
N GLY A 58 -1.30 -2.18 12.97
CA GLY A 58 -0.48 -2.50 14.15
C GLY A 58 -1.30 -3.21 15.23
N SER A 59 -0.71 -4.19 15.92
CA SER A 59 -1.34 -4.83 17.08
C SER A 59 -1.62 -3.82 18.21
N ASP A 60 -0.87 -2.74 18.25
CA ASP A 60 -1.02 -1.64 19.21
C ASP A 60 -1.81 -0.45 18.64
N SER A 61 -2.52 -0.64 17.51
CA SER A 61 -3.38 0.39 16.90
C SER A 61 -4.60 0.71 17.77
N ILE A 62 -5.25 1.84 17.50
CA ILE A 62 -6.53 2.19 18.13
C ILE A 62 -7.64 1.18 17.82
N TYR A 63 -7.49 0.40 16.76
CA TYR A 63 -8.46 -0.59 16.29
C TYR A 63 -8.29 -1.95 17.00
N PHE A 64 -7.06 -2.41 17.18
CA PHE A 64 -6.75 -3.70 17.81
C PHE A 64 -6.42 -3.57 19.30
N ASN A 65 -5.56 -2.62 19.64
CA ASN A 65 -5.21 -2.15 20.99
C ASN A 65 -4.71 -3.26 21.96
N ARG A 66 -3.81 -4.13 21.49
CA ARG A 66 -3.32 -5.28 22.28
C ARG A 66 -2.74 -4.88 23.64
N LYS A 67 -1.97 -3.79 23.68
CA LYS A 67 -1.32 -3.31 24.92
C LYS A 67 -2.12 -2.27 25.70
N GLY A 68 -3.36 -1.97 25.28
CA GLY A 68 -4.19 -0.99 25.98
C GLY A 68 -3.62 0.43 25.97
N ARG A 69 -2.94 0.83 24.88
CA ARG A 69 -2.35 2.16 24.76
C ARG A 69 -3.38 3.27 24.57
N TYR A 70 -4.52 2.93 24.02
CA TYR A 70 -5.61 3.85 23.70
C TYR A 70 -6.80 3.63 24.62
N GLN A 71 -7.57 4.67 24.86
CA GLN A 71 -8.83 4.57 25.61
C GLN A 71 -9.96 3.92 24.79
N THR A 72 -9.78 3.76 23.49
CA THR A 72 -10.71 3.06 22.60
C THR A 72 -10.74 1.58 22.94
N LEU A 73 -11.93 0.99 22.91
CA LEU A 73 -12.10 -0.45 23.06
C LEU A 73 -11.68 -1.15 21.78
N GLY A 74 -10.46 -1.67 21.74
CA GLY A 74 -9.91 -2.40 20.58
C GLY A 74 -10.42 -3.84 20.49
N ALA A 75 -10.26 -4.45 19.31
CA ALA A 75 -10.72 -5.80 19.03
C ALA A 75 -10.08 -6.87 19.95
N TYR A 76 -8.84 -6.68 20.35
CA TYR A 76 -8.16 -7.57 21.29
C TYR A 76 -8.73 -7.52 22.71
N GLN A 77 -9.32 -6.38 23.10
CA GLN A 77 -9.76 -6.15 24.46
C GLN A 77 -11.20 -6.61 24.70
N SER A 78 -12.04 -6.62 23.67
CA SER A 78 -13.45 -7.04 23.79
C SER A 78 -14.02 -7.48 22.44
N GLN A 79 -14.85 -8.52 22.50
CA GLN A 79 -15.68 -8.94 21.37
C GLN A 79 -16.81 -7.94 21.08
N GLU A 80 -17.12 -7.01 21.99
CA GLU A 80 -18.06 -5.92 21.78
C GLU A 80 -17.41 -4.69 21.14
N SER A 81 -16.11 -4.73 20.84
CA SER A 81 -15.43 -3.66 20.12
C SER A 81 -16.07 -3.43 18.76
N PRO A 82 -16.27 -2.16 18.33
CA PRO A 82 -16.74 -1.87 16.98
C PRO A 82 -15.77 -2.34 15.87
N TYR A 83 -14.56 -2.72 16.25
CA TYR A 83 -13.51 -3.20 15.37
C TYR A 83 -13.33 -4.73 15.42
N TYR A 84 -14.13 -5.45 16.26
CA TYR A 84 -13.92 -6.89 16.45
C TYR A 84 -14.00 -7.66 15.13
N ASP A 85 -15.02 -7.41 14.33
CA ASP A 85 -15.26 -8.07 13.05
C ASP A 85 -14.31 -7.64 11.91
N TRP A 86 -13.43 -6.66 12.19
CA TRP A 86 -12.34 -6.31 11.27
C TRP A 86 -11.24 -7.36 11.25
N TYR A 87 -11.17 -8.21 12.29
CA TYR A 87 -10.09 -9.19 12.48
C TYR A 87 -10.64 -10.61 12.56
N GLN A 88 -9.83 -11.56 12.15
CA GLN A 88 -10.16 -12.97 12.27
C GLN A 88 -9.43 -13.57 13.48
N PHE A 89 -10.18 -14.00 14.48
CA PHE A 89 -9.66 -14.74 15.62
C PHE A 89 -9.91 -16.23 15.45
N TYR A 90 -8.87 -17.04 15.70
CA TYR A 90 -8.96 -18.50 15.81
C TYR A 90 -9.30 -18.92 17.24
N GLN A 91 -8.71 -18.23 18.22
CA GLN A 91 -9.03 -18.32 19.65
C GLN A 91 -8.82 -16.92 20.26
N TRP A 92 -9.92 -16.24 20.53
CA TRP A 92 -9.88 -14.89 21.10
C TRP A 92 -9.38 -14.90 22.54
N PRO A 93 -8.53 -13.95 22.97
CA PRO A 93 -7.97 -12.89 22.14
C PRO A 93 -6.59 -13.24 21.55
N GLU A 94 -5.98 -14.37 21.95
CA GLU A 94 -4.56 -14.65 21.78
C GLU A 94 -4.18 -15.15 20.37
N GLN A 95 -5.11 -15.83 19.67
CA GLN A 95 -4.82 -16.43 18.37
C GLN A 95 -5.66 -15.74 17.28
N TYR A 96 -4.99 -15.06 16.39
CA TYR A 96 -5.61 -14.30 15.29
C TYR A 96 -4.79 -14.38 14.02
N ALA A 97 -5.44 -14.12 12.88
CA ALA A 97 -4.76 -14.02 11.61
C ALA A 97 -3.81 -12.81 11.61
N CYS A 98 -2.58 -13.01 11.14
CA CYS A 98 -1.59 -11.96 11.04
C CYS A 98 -0.73 -12.15 9.78
N TRP A 99 -0.22 -11.05 9.24
CA TRP A 99 0.58 -11.07 8.03
C TRP A 99 1.89 -11.82 8.26
N TRP A 100 2.11 -12.88 7.49
CA TRP A 100 3.28 -13.77 7.56
C TRP A 100 3.62 -14.25 8.97
N ASN A 101 2.61 -14.47 9.81
CA ASN A 101 2.75 -14.87 11.23
C ASN A 101 3.45 -13.83 12.14
N PHE A 102 3.51 -12.56 11.71
CA PHE A 102 3.95 -11.49 12.59
C PHE A 102 2.77 -11.01 13.46
N GLU A 103 2.73 -11.45 14.71
CA GLU A 103 1.67 -11.06 15.67
C GLU A 103 1.53 -9.55 15.88
N THR A 104 2.55 -8.78 15.54
CA THR A 104 2.50 -7.31 15.57
C THR A 104 1.69 -6.70 14.42
N LEU A 105 1.31 -7.50 13.42
CA LEU A 105 0.62 -7.09 12.20
C LEU A 105 -0.64 -7.91 11.98
N PRO A 106 -1.69 -7.76 12.85
CA PRO A 106 -2.96 -8.46 12.67
C PRO A 106 -3.61 -8.11 11.33
N ASN A 107 -3.95 -9.14 10.55
CA ASN A 107 -4.65 -8.99 9.27
C ASN A 107 -6.05 -8.46 9.52
N VAL A 108 -6.49 -7.58 8.63
CA VAL A 108 -7.89 -7.14 8.60
C VAL A 108 -8.68 -7.94 7.57
N ASN A 109 -9.98 -7.96 7.73
CA ASN A 109 -10.90 -8.47 6.74
C ASN A 109 -11.38 -7.31 5.85
N GLU A 110 -10.75 -7.14 4.71
CA GLU A 110 -11.03 -6.04 3.77
C GLU A 110 -12.45 -6.14 3.17
N THR A 111 -13.07 -7.34 3.24
CA THR A 111 -14.45 -7.55 2.80
C THR A 111 -15.49 -7.22 3.88
N ASN A 112 -15.06 -6.93 5.11
CA ASN A 112 -15.95 -6.44 6.15
C ASN A 112 -16.49 -5.06 5.75
N GLU A 113 -17.82 -4.90 5.78
CA GLU A 113 -18.50 -3.69 5.31
C GLU A 113 -18.06 -2.43 6.06
N THR A 114 -17.85 -2.52 7.38
CA THR A 114 -17.47 -1.36 8.20
C THR A 114 -16.01 -0.99 7.99
N TYR A 115 -15.10 -1.96 7.80
CA TYR A 115 -13.73 -1.69 7.44
C TYR A 115 -13.63 -1.10 6.02
N ASN A 116 -14.31 -1.71 5.06
CA ASN A 116 -14.34 -1.19 3.69
C ASN A 116 -14.89 0.24 3.66
N ALA A 117 -16.00 0.51 4.35
CA ALA A 117 -16.56 1.86 4.45
C ALA A 117 -15.60 2.84 5.14
N TYR A 118 -14.85 2.41 6.15
CA TYR A 118 -13.86 3.25 6.82
C TYR A 118 -12.70 3.64 5.89
N ILE A 119 -12.21 2.73 5.07
CA ILE A 119 -11.14 3.02 4.11
C ILE A 119 -11.68 3.71 2.85
N ASN A 120 -12.72 3.18 2.22
CA ASN A 120 -13.18 3.51 0.87
C ASN A 120 -14.49 4.32 0.82
N GLY A 121 -15.18 4.48 1.95
CA GLY A 121 -16.43 5.22 2.00
C GLY A 121 -16.28 6.73 1.77
N THR A 122 -17.41 7.42 1.72
CA THR A 122 -17.43 8.89 1.66
C THR A 122 -16.71 9.47 2.87
N ASP A 123 -15.72 10.33 2.62
CA ASP A 123 -14.81 10.87 3.63
C ASP A 123 -13.98 9.80 4.38
N GLY A 124 -13.92 8.59 3.85
CA GLY A 124 -13.01 7.55 4.34
C GLY A 124 -11.52 7.90 4.15
N VAL A 125 -10.65 7.01 4.58
CA VAL A 125 -9.19 7.25 4.59
C VAL A 125 -8.69 7.69 3.21
N ILE A 126 -9.05 6.94 2.15
CA ILE A 126 -8.63 7.25 0.77
C ILE A 126 -8.99 8.69 0.39
N GLN A 127 -10.25 9.06 0.57
CA GLN A 127 -10.72 10.39 0.15
C GLN A 127 -10.18 11.51 1.02
N THR A 128 -10.09 11.28 2.33
CA THR A 128 -9.62 12.28 3.30
C THR A 128 -8.21 12.78 2.99
N TRP A 129 -7.30 11.87 2.64
CA TRP A 129 -5.93 12.25 2.36
C TRP A 129 -5.73 12.80 0.95
N LEU A 130 -6.52 12.36 -0.03
CA LEU A 130 -6.55 13.02 -1.35
C LEU A 130 -7.08 14.47 -1.25
N LYS A 131 -8.13 14.71 -0.44
CA LYS A 131 -8.63 16.06 -0.13
C LYS A 131 -7.60 16.90 0.63
N ALA A 132 -6.74 16.26 1.42
CA ALA A 132 -5.64 16.94 2.13
C ALA A 132 -4.48 17.34 1.20
N GLY A 133 -4.45 16.81 -0.03
CA GLY A 133 -3.49 17.22 -1.06
C GLY A 133 -2.65 16.11 -1.67
N ALA A 134 -2.79 14.86 -1.24
CA ALA A 134 -2.13 13.74 -1.91
C ALA A 134 -2.55 13.63 -3.38
N ASP A 135 -1.67 13.09 -4.20
CA ASP A 135 -1.93 12.89 -5.63
C ASP A 135 -2.18 11.42 -5.98
N GLY A 136 -2.01 10.52 -5.03
CA GLY A 136 -2.24 9.10 -5.24
C GLY A 136 -1.84 8.24 -4.05
N TRP A 137 -2.01 6.93 -4.25
CA TRP A 137 -1.70 5.90 -3.28
C TRP A 137 -0.83 4.80 -3.92
N ARG A 138 0.22 4.40 -3.24
CA ARG A 138 0.88 3.12 -3.45
C ARG A 138 0.25 2.12 -2.50
N LEU A 139 -0.22 1.00 -2.99
CA LEU A 139 -0.86 -0.03 -2.18
C LEU A 139 0.17 -1.08 -1.79
N ASP A 140 0.43 -1.15 -0.49
CA ASP A 140 1.28 -2.15 0.13
C ASP A 140 0.69 -3.54 -0.07
N VAL A 141 1.54 -4.53 -0.36
CA VAL A 141 1.18 -5.94 -0.58
C VAL A 141 -0.12 -6.11 -1.40
N ALA A 142 -0.18 -5.49 -2.58
CA ALA A 142 -1.39 -5.48 -3.41
C ALA A 142 -1.92 -6.88 -3.73
N ASP A 143 -1.07 -7.90 -3.72
CA ASP A 143 -1.45 -9.30 -3.93
C ASP A 143 -2.32 -9.86 -2.79
N GLU A 144 -2.21 -9.31 -1.59
CA GLU A 144 -3.02 -9.70 -0.42
C GLU A 144 -4.42 -9.07 -0.44
N LEU A 145 -4.60 -7.95 -1.16
CA LEU A 145 -5.85 -7.22 -1.17
C LEU A 145 -6.86 -7.88 -2.13
N PRO A 146 -8.11 -8.16 -1.70
CA PRO A 146 -9.15 -8.70 -2.56
C PRO A 146 -9.49 -7.79 -3.76
N ASP A 147 -9.85 -8.37 -4.89
CA ASP A 147 -10.19 -7.63 -6.11
C ASP A 147 -11.29 -6.57 -5.90
N LEU A 148 -12.34 -6.91 -5.14
CA LEU A 148 -13.42 -5.96 -4.84
C LEU A 148 -12.93 -4.77 -4.01
N PHE A 149 -12.03 -5.02 -3.07
CA PHE A 149 -11.46 -3.95 -2.26
C PHE A 149 -10.58 -3.00 -3.09
N LEU A 150 -9.79 -3.55 -4.04
CA LEU A 150 -9.03 -2.74 -5.00
C LEU A 150 -9.93 -1.90 -5.92
N ASP A 151 -11.07 -2.48 -6.37
CA ASP A 151 -12.08 -1.74 -7.13
C ASP A 151 -12.62 -0.56 -6.33
N ASP A 152 -12.95 -0.77 -5.05
CA ASP A 152 -13.51 0.24 -4.16
C ASP A 152 -12.49 1.34 -3.85
N ILE A 153 -11.20 1.00 -3.62
CA ILE A 153 -10.11 1.99 -3.47
C ILE A 153 -10.07 2.92 -4.68
N THR A 154 -10.02 2.35 -5.87
CA THR A 154 -9.89 3.13 -7.10
C THR A 154 -11.13 3.99 -7.34
N LYS A 155 -12.31 3.44 -7.13
CA LYS A 155 -13.57 4.18 -7.21
C LYS A 155 -13.60 5.34 -6.22
N ALA A 156 -13.27 5.11 -4.95
CA ALA A 156 -13.22 6.14 -3.91
C ALA A 156 -12.23 7.26 -4.26
N ALA A 157 -11.05 6.90 -4.72
CA ALA A 157 -10.01 7.85 -5.11
C ALA A 157 -10.42 8.70 -6.31
N LYS A 158 -10.88 8.06 -7.39
CA LYS A 158 -11.28 8.75 -8.64
C LYS A 158 -12.52 9.63 -8.48
N GLN A 159 -13.40 9.33 -7.51
CA GLN A 159 -14.55 10.20 -7.19
C GLN A 159 -14.12 11.58 -6.67
N VAL A 160 -13.06 11.64 -5.88
CA VAL A 160 -12.55 12.90 -5.30
C VAL A 160 -11.53 13.55 -6.19
N LYS A 161 -10.64 12.77 -6.77
CA LYS A 161 -9.55 13.24 -7.61
C LYS A 161 -9.40 12.33 -8.84
N PRO A 162 -10.08 12.60 -9.94
CA PRO A 162 -10.03 11.75 -11.14
C PRO A 162 -8.62 11.48 -11.67
N THR A 163 -7.67 12.39 -11.41
CA THR A 163 -6.26 12.27 -11.78
C THR A 163 -5.40 11.58 -10.73
N SER A 164 -5.96 11.15 -9.60
CA SER A 164 -5.20 10.42 -8.59
C SER A 164 -4.61 9.14 -9.18
N MET A 165 -3.39 8.81 -8.79
CA MET A 165 -2.71 7.59 -9.22
C MET A 165 -2.85 6.49 -8.18
N ILE A 166 -3.23 5.29 -8.60
CA ILE A 166 -3.26 4.09 -7.77
C ILE A 166 -2.19 3.13 -8.29
N LEU A 167 -1.13 3.01 -7.52
CA LEU A 167 0.03 2.18 -7.82
C LEU A 167 0.02 0.94 -6.92
N GLY A 168 0.19 -0.24 -7.49
CA GLY A 168 0.29 -1.48 -6.69
C GLY A 168 1.73 -1.92 -6.47
N GLU A 169 2.01 -2.45 -5.29
CA GLU A 169 3.20 -3.26 -5.08
C GLU A 169 2.92 -4.68 -5.58
N VAL A 170 3.51 -5.02 -6.72
CA VAL A 170 3.50 -6.37 -7.31
C VAL A 170 4.91 -6.67 -7.76
N TRP A 171 5.49 -7.76 -7.24
CA TRP A 171 6.92 -8.07 -7.44
C TRP A 171 7.23 -8.71 -8.78
N GLU A 172 6.25 -9.36 -9.41
CA GLU A 172 6.38 -10.06 -10.68
C GLU A 172 5.62 -9.33 -11.79
N ASP A 173 5.45 -10.01 -12.94
CA ASP A 173 4.62 -9.54 -14.04
C ASP A 173 3.14 -9.44 -13.58
N ALA A 174 2.65 -8.21 -13.44
CA ALA A 174 1.31 -7.93 -12.97
C ALA A 174 0.19 -8.24 -13.98
N SER A 175 0.54 -8.48 -15.25
CA SER A 175 -0.45 -8.75 -16.32
C SER A 175 -1.05 -10.15 -16.23
N ASN A 176 -0.29 -11.09 -15.66
CA ASN A 176 -0.68 -12.51 -15.59
C ASN A 176 -0.58 -13.10 -14.17
N LYS A 177 -0.44 -12.25 -13.17
CA LYS A 177 -0.27 -12.66 -11.77
C LYS A 177 -1.41 -13.57 -11.32
N MET A 178 -1.02 -14.69 -10.72
CA MET A 178 -1.92 -15.60 -10.00
C MET A 178 -1.71 -15.39 -8.50
N ALA A 179 -2.76 -14.99 -7.78
CA ALA A 179 -2.77 -14.91 -6.33
C ALA A 179 -4.08 -15.48 -5.80
N TYR A 180 -4.01 -16.23 -4.69
CA TYR A 180 -5.18 -16.86 -4.06
C TYR A 180 -6.02 -17.72 -5.03
N GLY A 181 -5.35 -18.41 -5.97
CA GLY A 181 -6.01 -19.28 -6.94
C GLY A 181 -6.78 -18.55 -8.05
N GLN A 182 -6.64 -17.23 -8.15
CA GLN A 182 -7.29 -16.41 -9.17
C GLN A 182 -6.27 -15.62 -9.99
N ARG A 183 -6.56 -15.48 -11.29
CA ARG A 183 -5.80 -14.54 -12.13
C ARG A 183 -6.22 -13.12 -11.76
N ARG A 184 -5.26 -12.34 -11.33
CA ARG A 184 -5.49 -10.96 -10.92
C ARG A 184 -5.73 -10.06 -12.15
N ARG A 185 -6.54 -9.04 -11.97
CA ARG A 185 -6.96 -8.12 -13.05
C ARG A 185 -6.49 -6.69 -12.83
N TYR A 186 -5.34 -6.54 -12.23
CA TYR A 186 -4.75 -5.27 -11.79
C TYR A 186 -4.78 -4.16 -12.84
N LEU A 187 -4.35 -4.47 -14.08
CA LEU A 187 -4.12 -3.50 -15.13
C LEU A 187 -5.26 -3.42 -16.17
N LEU A 188 -6.46 -3.94 -15.85
CA LEU A 188 -7.60 -3.95 -16.76
C LEU A 188 -8.48 -2.70 -16.64
N GLY A 189 -7.97 -1.61 -16.04
CA GLY A 189 -8.60 -0.28 -16.04
C GLY A 189 -9.58 0.00 -14.89
N LYS A 190 -9.70 -0.88 -13.89
CA LYS A 190 -10.61 -0.70 -12.75
C LYS A 190 -9.93 -0.73 -11.39
N GLN A 191 -8.69 -1.21 -11.31
CA GLN A 191 -7.97 -1.39 -10.07
C GLN A 191 -6.75 -0.48 -9.99
N LEU A 192 -5.64 -0.89 -10.61
CA LEU A 192 -4.39 -0.13 -10.55
C LEU A 192 -4.19 0.66 -11.84
N ASP A 193 -3.72 1.88 -11.72
CA ASP A 193 -3.24 2.63 -12.89
C ASP A 193 -1.90 2.07 -13.39
N SER A 194 -1.05 1.60 -12.46
CA SER A 194 0.21 0.94 -12.75
C SER A 194 0.77 0.21 -11.51
N VAL A 195 2.00 -0.30 -11.61
CA VAL A 195 2.68 -1.05 -10.57
C VAL A 195 4.12 -0.61 -10.38
N MET A 196 4.72 -0.99 -9.24
CA MET A 196 6.16 -0.94 -9.02
C MET A 196 6.84 -1.94 -9.97
N ASN A 197 7.80 -1.47 -10.78
CA ASN A 197 8.40 -2.28 -11.85
C ASN A 197 9.62 -3.07 -11.34
N TYR A 198 9.38 -4.07 -10.51
CA TYR A 198 10.43 -4.99 -10.03
C TYR A 198 11.10 -5.77 -11.15
N PRO A 199 10.41 -6.24 -12.22
CA PRO A 199 11.08 -6.85 -13.39
C PRO A 199 12.13 -5.94 -14.04
N PHE A 200 11.86 -4.63 -14.14
CA PHE A 200 12.86 -3.67 -14.63
C PHE A 200 14.09 -3.59 -13.72
N ARG A 201 13.86 -3.54 -12.38
CA ARG A 201 14.94 -3.57 -11.40
C ARG A 201 15.80 -4.83 -11.57
N GLU A 202 15.17 -5.99 -11.70
CA GLU A 202 15.88 -7.26 -11.89
C GLU A 202 16.71 -7.26 -13.19
N ALA A 203 16.14 -6.77 -14.28
CA ALA A 203 16.83 -6.69 -15.57
C ALA A 203 18.07 -5.78 -15.48
N ILE A 204 17.95 -4.58 -14.90
CA ILE A 204 19.07 -3.64 -14.80
C ILE A 204 20.17 -4.17 -13.88
N ILE A 205 19.82 -4.66 -12.69
CA ILE A 205 20.80 -5.19 -11.74
C ILE A 205 21.46 -6.46 -12.32
N GLY A 206 20.65 -7.35 -12.90
CA GLY A 206 21.17 -8.56 -13.55
C GLY A 206 22.19 -8.25 -14.64
N PHE A 207 21.89 -7.27 -15.51
CA PHE A 207 22.83 -6.82 -16.54
C PHE A 207 24.14 -6.29 -15.93
N LEU A 208 24.04 -5.43 -14.91
CA LEU A 208 25.20 -4.82 -14.26
C LEU A 208 26.07 -5.83 -13.48
N THR A 209 25.46 -6.94 -13.02
CA THR A 209 26.17 -8.02 -12.31
C THR A 209 26.60 -9.17 -13.23
N GLY A 210 26.51 -8.98 -14.55
CA GLY A 210 27.07 -9.90 -15.54
C GLY A 210 26.17 -11.09 -15.94
N LYS A 211 24.86 -11.01 -15.68
CA LYS A 211 23.89 -11.96 -16.24
C LYS A 211 23.78 -11.78 -17.75
N ASN A 212 23.22 -12.77 -18.44
CA ASN A 212 23.06 -12.76 -19.88
C ASN A 212 22.23 -11.54 -20.35
N PRO A 213 22.79 -10.65 -21.19
CA PRO A 213 22.08 -9.47 -21.68
C PRO A 213 20.78 -9.77 -22.42
N ALA A 214 20.70 -10.89 -23.13
CA ALA A 214 19.51 -11.29 -23.88
C ALA A 214 18.36 -11.64 -22.92
N GLU A 215 18.64 -12.37 -21.82
CA GLU A 215 17.64 -12.68 -20.79
C GLU A 215 17.15 -11.41 -20.08
N MET A 216 18.04 -10.47 -19.81
CA MET A 216 17.67 -9.21 -19.17
C MET A 216 16.82 -8.33 -20.10
N MET A 217 17.12 -8.33 -21.40
CA MET A 217 16.30 -7.63 -22.38
C MET A 217 14.91 -8.29 -22.53
N GLU A 218 14.84 -9.62 -22.46
CA GLU A 218 13.57 -10.35 -22.50
C GLU A 218 12.63 -9.94 -21.36
N LEU A 219 13.15 -9.77 -20.14
CA LEU A 219 12.35 -9.27 -19.01
C LEU A 219 11.74 -7.90 -19.30
N ILE A 220 12.51 -6.98 -19.88
CA ILE A 220 12.02 -5.64 -20.22
C ILE A 220 10.97 -5.73 -21.33
N MET A 221 11.25 -6.50 -22.38
CA MET A 221 10.33 -6.65 -23.51
C MET A 221 9.02 -7.32 -23.09
N THR A 222 9.08 -8.32 -22.21
CA THR A 222 7.89 -8.99 -21.65
C THR A 222 6.94 -7.96 -20.99
N VAL A 223 7.47 -7.07 -20.16
CA VAL A 223 6.65 -6.00 -19.54
C VAL A 223 6.05 -5.09 -20.61
N LEU A 224 6.85 -4.66 -21.60
CA LEU A 224 6.38 -3.76 -22.65
C LEU A 224 5.31 -4.40 -23.57
N GLU A 225 5.38 -5.71 -23.78
CA GLU A 225 4.41 -6.45 -24.61
C GLU A 225 3.13 -6.83 -23.85
N HIS A 226 3.24 -7.11 -22.55
CA HIS A 226 2.13 -7.59 -21.74
C HIS A 226 1.27 -6.48 -21.15
N TYR A 227 1.85 -5.30 -20.90
CA TYR A 227 1.12 -4.24 -20.19
C TYR A 227 0.37 -3.33 -21.14
N PRO A 228 -0.82 -2.84 -20.74
CA PRO A 228 -1.51 -1.80 -21.48
C PRO A 228 -0.62 -0.54 -21.60
N PRO A 229 -0.64 0.17 -22.74
CA PRO A 229 0.20 1.37 -22.94
C PRO A 229 0.05 2.43 -21.84
N GLY A 230 -1.17 2.62 -21.32
CA GLY A 230 -1.41 3.54 -20.21
C GLY A 230 -0.66 3.16 -18.94
N ALA A 231 -0.60 1.88 -18.60
CA ALA A 231 0.12 1.39 -17.44
C ALA A 231 1.65 1.51 -17.61
N ILE A 232 2.16 1.26 -18.82
CA ILE A 232 3.61 1.37 -19.14
C ILE A 232 4.12 2.78 -18.84
N HIS A 233 3.38 3.81 -19.24
CA HIS A 233 3.78 5.21 -19.05
C HIS A 233 3.78 5.65 -17.58
N LEU A 234 3.10 4.91 -16.72
CA LEU A 234 2.96 5.20 -15.29
C LEU A 234 3.77 4.24 -14.39
N LEU A 235 4.56 3.34 -14.99
CA LEU A 235 5.38 2.40 -14.23
C LEU A 235 6.34 3.13 -13.29
N MET A 236 6.37 2.68 -12.04
CA MET A 236 7.39 3.12 -11.09
C MET A 236 8.69 2.33 -11.32
N ASN A 237 9.54 2.83 -12.23
CA ASN A 237 10.86 2.25 -12.46
C ASN A 237 11.79 2.62 -11.31
N HIS A 238 12.36 1.63 -10.66
CA HIS A 238 13.24 1.81 -9.52
C HIS A 238 14.39 0.78 -9.57
N ILE A 239 15.50 1.08 -8.91
CA ILE A 239 16.64 0.18 -8.73
C ILE A 239 16.85 -0.23 -7.27
N GLY A 240 16.09 0.34 -6.37
CA GLY A 240 16.06 -0.01 -4.94
C GLY A 240 14.84 0.57 -4.24
N THR A 241 14.39 -0.13 -3.21
CA THR A 241 13.32 0.28 -2.30
C THR A 241 13.78 0.04 -0.86
N HIS A 242 12.94 0.34 0.12
CA HIS A 242 13.21 0.02 1.52
C HIS A 242 13.22 -1.50 1.79
N ASP A 243 12.59 -2.32 0.90
CA ASP A 243 12.51 -3.78 1.01
C ASP A 243 13.66 -4.50 0.30
N THR A 244 14.52 -3.77 -0.38
CA THR A 244 15.60 -4.36 -1.17
C THR A 244 16.96 -3.94 -0.65
N GLU A 245 17.97 -4.79 -0.88
CA GLU A 245 19.35 -4.43 -0.62
C GLU A 245 19.74 -3.16 -1.37
N ARG A 246 20.57 -2.32 -0.73
CA ARG A 246 21.04 -1.06 -1.33
C ARG A 246 21.85 -1.33 -2.59
N ILE A 247 21.57 -0.60 -3.65
CA ILE A 247 22.21 -0.81 -4.95
C ILE A 247 23.73 -0.74 -4.87
N LEU A 248 24.30 0.16 -4.05
CA LEU A 248 25.75 0.25 -3.87
C LEU A 248 26.34 -0.98 -3.18
N THR A 249 25.58 -1.68 -2.34
CA THR A 249 26.00 -2.94 -1.74
C THR A 249 25.95 -4.08 -2.76
N VAL A 250 24.95 -4.08 -3.63
CA VAL A 250 24.77 -5.10 -4.66
C VAL A 250 25.86 -5.01 -5.73
N LEU A 251 26.30 -3.81 -6.07
CA LEU A 251 27.27 -3.58 -7.15
C LEU A 251 28.73 -3.52 -6.66
N GLY A 252 28.99 -3.45 -5.34
CA GLY A 252 30.33 -3.42 -4.72
C GLY A 252 30.86 -2.01 -4.54
#